data_73ddeeb5c8c643b8541d511ead3b5f80
#
_entry.id   73ddeeb5c8c643b8541d511ead3b5f80
#
_cell.length_a   1.000
_cell.length_b   1.000
_cell.length_c   1.000
_cell.angle_alpha   90.00
_cell.angle_beta   90.00
_cell.angle_gamma   90.00
#
_symmetry.space_group_name_H-M   'P 1'
#
loop_
_entity.id
_entity.type
_entity.pdbx_description
1 polymer ?
#
loop_
_entity_poly.entity_id
_entity_poly.type
_entity_poly.pdbx_seq_one_letter_code
_entity_poly.pdbx_strand_id
1 'polypeptide(L)'
;RSVTLAAQAVRMEMLVCSAGDVTFALSFADLADPGQVSVTLAELQALATSNLGAARPERVESAVPGMTPNPNAARLRLEATQANGTSMQEQAAFFAKGLRVYQATVLGKKVPAEAADTFFAGLRLPS
;
A
#
# COMPACT_ATOMS: atom_id res chain seq x y z
N ARG A 1 4.84 14.68 5.54
CA ARG A 1 5.78 14.40 4.46
C ARG A 1 5.15 14.72 3.12
N SER A 2 5.87 15.41 2.27
CA SER A 2 5.41 15.73 0.92
C SER A 2 5.97 14.73 -0.08
N VAL A 3 5.11 14.27 -0.99
CA VAL A 3 5.48 13.39 -2.10
C VAL A 3 4.85 13.94 -3.37
N THR A 4 5.40 13.58 -4.52
CA THR A 4 4.82 13.95 -5.81
C THR A 4 3.99 12.78 -6.34
N LEU A 5 2.68 13.00 -6.52
CA LEU A 5 1.75 12.02 -7.04
C LEU A 5 0.91 12.68 -8.13
N ALA A 6 0.73 12.00 -9.26
CA ALA A 6 0.01 12.52 -10.41
C ALA A 6 0.53 13.91 -10.82
N ALA A 7 1.85 14.10 -10.81
CA ALA A 7 2.57 15.33 -11.13
C ALA A 7 2.27 16.50 -10.19
N GLN A 8 1.73 16.23 -8.99
CA GLN A 8 1.45 17.27 -7.99
C GLN A 8 2.09 16.92 -6.66
N ALA A 9 2.53 17.95 -5.94
CA ALA A 9 3.01 17.79 -4.57
C ALA A 9 1.82 17.52 -3.66
N VAL A 10 1.88 16.42 -2.91
CA VAL A 10 0.80 15.99 -2.02
C VAL A 10 1.40 15.67 -0.66
N ARG A 11 0.71 16.10 0.40
CA ARG A 11 1.12 15.75 1.76
C ARG A 11 0.58 14.37 2.11
N MET A 12 1.50 13.45 2.43
CA MET A 12 1.16 12.10 2.84
C MET A 12 1.37 11.93 4.33
N GLU A 13 0.35 11.42 5.00
CA GLU A 13 0.39 11.06 6.41
C GLU A 13 0.65 9.57 6.56
N MET A 14 1.34 9.15 7.63
CA MET A 14 1.66 7.75 7.85
C MET A 14 1.52 7.40 9.33
N LEU A 15 0.86 6.27 9.59
CA LEU A 15 0.79 5.64 10.91
C LEU A 15 1.57 4.33 10.84
N VAL A 16 2.50 4.12 11.75
CA VAL A 16 3.38 2.94 11.74
C VAL A 16 3.32 2.23 13.09
N CYS A 17 3.25 0.91 13.03
CA CYS A 17 3.27 0.05 14.20
C CYS A 17 4.15 -1.16 13.90
N SER A 18 4.93 -1.61 14.88
CA SER A 18 5.76 -2.80 14.74
C SER A 18 5.34 -3.86 15.74
N ALA A 19 5.34 -5.12 15.31
CA ALA A 19 5.08 -6.27 16.16
C ALA A 19 6.11 -7.35 15.82
N GLY A 20 7.07 -7.58 16.73
CA GLY A 20 8.21 -8.45 16.45
C GLY A 20 9.02 -7.88 15.30
N ASP A 21 9.27 -8.72 14.28
CA ASP A 21 10.06 -8.34 13.11
C ASP A 21 9.20 -7.83 11.95
N VAL A 22 7.92 -7.58 12.19
CA VAL A 22 6.98 -7.15 11.16
C VAL A 22 6.55 -5.71 11.43
N THR A 23 6.58 -4.90 10.38
CA THR A 23 6.13 -3.51 10.44
C THR A 23 4.79 -3.38 9.71
N PHE A 24 3.83 -2.75 10.37
CA PHE A 24 2.51 -2.43 9.80
C PHE A 24 2.45 -0.92 9.61
N ALA A 25 2.01 -0.48 8.46
CA ALA A 25 1.87 0.95 8.17
C ALA A 25 0.59 1.25 7.41
N LEU A 26 0.01 2.40 7.71
CA LEU A 26 -1.11 2.93 6.94
C LEU A 26 -0.74 4.34 6.52
N SER A 27 -0.69 4.58 5.22
CA SER A 27 -0.43 5.89 4.65
C SER A 27 -1.66 6.40 3.93
N PHE A 28 -1.89 7.70 3.98
CA PHE A 28 -3.00 8.29 3.26
C PHE A 28 -2.67 9.71 2.82
N ALA A 29 -3.34 10.15 1.76
CA ALA A 29 -3.19 11.50 1.21
C ALA A 29 -4.51 11.95 0.60
N ASP A 30 -4.79 13.25 0.72
CA ASP A 30 -5.96 13.86 0.10
C ASP A 30 -5.55 14.50 -1.22
N LEU A 31 -6.28 14.15 -2.29
CA LEU A 31 -6.06 14.69 -3.62
C LEU A 31 -7.02 15.85 -3.88
N ALA A 32 -6.64 16.73 -4.82
CA ALA A 32 -7.46 17.88 -5.18
C ALA A 32 -8.50 17.56 -6.27
N ASP A 33 -8.27 16.50 -7.05
CA ASP A 33 -9.05 16.21 -8.25
C ASP A 33 -9.41 14.72 -8.33
N PRO A 34 -10.70 14.37 -8.49
CA PRO A 34 -11.12 12.97 -8.64
C PRO A 34 -10.43 12.25 -9.80
N GLY A 35 -10.09 12.96 -10.88
CA GLY A 35 -9.39 12.38 -12.03
C GLY A 35 -7.98 11.91 -11.72
N GLN A 36 -7.41 12.30 -10.59
CA GLN A 36 -6.06 11.89 -10.18
C GLN A 36 -6.04 10.62 -9.35
N VAL A 37 -7.18 10.17 -8.85
CA VAL A 37 -7.24 9.03 -7.91
C VAL A 37 -6.69 7.75 -8.53
N SER A 38 -7.16 7.39 -9.71
CA SER A 38 -6.74 6.16 -10.39
C SER A 38 -5.25 6.17 -10.73
N VAL A 39 -4.76 7.29 -11.26
CA VAL A 39 -3.34 7.48 -11.59
C VAL A 39 -2.48 7.39 -10.34
N THR A 40 -2.93 8.01 -9.25
CA THR A 40 -2.19 8.00 -7.99
C THR A 40 -2.09 6.59 -7.41
N LEU A 41 -3.16 5.81 -7.46
CA LEU A 41 -3.12 4.42 -7.01
C LEU A 41 -2.09 3.59 -7.81
N ALA A 42 -2.06 3.79 -9.13
CA ALA A 42 -1.07 3.11 -9.98
C ALA A 42 0.37 3.56 -9.65
N GLU A 43 0.58 4.85 -9.41
CA GLU A 43 1.90 5.38 -9.04
C GLU A 43 2.39 4.85 -7.70
N LEU A 44 1.50 4.76 -6.70
CA LEU A 44 1.84 4.21 -5.39
C LEU A 44 2.28 2.74 -5.51
N GLN A 45 1.61 1.96 -6.34
CA GLN A 45 1.99 0.58 -6.59
C GLN A 45 3.36 0.47 -7.24
N ALA A 46 3.62 1.31 -8.23
CA ALA A 46 4.92 1.33 -8.91
C ALA A 46 6.04 1.75 -7.95
N LEU A 47 5.80 2.74 -7.10
CA LEU A 47 6.77 3.19 -6.11
C LEU A 47 7.07 2.11 -5.07
N ALA A 48 6.05 1.40 -4.58
CA ALA A 48 6.25 0.33 -3.62
C ALA A 48 7.11 -0.79 -4.22
N THR A 49 6.82 -1.18 -5.46
CA THR A 49 7.58 -2.20 -6.18
C THR A 49 9.04 -1.75 -6.37
N SER A 50 9.24 -0.52 -6.80
CA SER A 50 10.57 0.05 -7.04
C SER A 50 11.37 0.20 -5.74
N ASN A 51 10.74 0.69 -4.67
CA ASN A 51 11.40 0.92 -3.39
C ASN A 51 11.88 -0.38 -2.74
N LEU A 52 11.13 -1.46 -2.90
CA LEU A 52 11.56 -2.77 -2.41
C LEU A 52 12.59 -3.42 -3.31
N GLY A 53 12.66 -3.02 -4.59
CA GLY A 53 13.49 -3.68 -5.58
C GLY A 53 12.89 -4.97 -6.11
N ALA A 54 11.57 -5.12 -5.97
CA ALA A 54 10.86 -6.32 -6.42
C ALA A 54 10.77 -6.35 -7.95
N ALA A 55 11.05 -7.52 -8.53
CA ALA A 55 11.01 -7.70 -9.98
C ALA A 55 9.60 -7.96 -10.50
N ARG A 56 8.77 -8.64 -9.70
CA ARG A 56 7.44 -9.06 -10.11
C ARG A 56 6.47 -9.00 -8.95
N PRO A 57 5.60 -8.00 -8.89
CA PRO A 57 4.52 -8.00 -7.90
C PRO A 57 3.46 -9.04 -8.27
N GLU A 58 2.98 -9.76 -7.28
CA GLU A 58 1.83 -10.64 -7.41
C GLU A 58 0.58 -9.87 -7.00
N ARG A 59 -0.37 -9.74 -7.91
CA ARG A 59 -1.62 -9.05 -7.63
C ARG A 59 -2.63 -10.02 -7.03
N VAL A 60 -3.17 -9.65 -5.86
CA VAL A 60 -4.21 -10.41 -5.18
C VAL A 60 -5.46 -9.55 -5.14
N GLU A 61 -6.59 -10.11 -5.49
CA GLU A 61 -7.84 -9.37 -5.39
C GLU A 61 -8.15 -9.05 -3.94
N SER A 62 -8.57 -7.82 -3.70
CA SER A 62 -8.88 -7.35 -2.37
C SER A 62 -9.91 -6.23 -2.44
N ALA A 63 -10.80 -6.20 -1.46
CA ALA A 63 -11.73 -5.11 -1.28
C ALA A 63 -11.76 -4.72 0.19
N VAL A 64 -11.69 -3.41 0.45
CA VAL A 64 -11.82 -2.86 1.79
C VAL A 64 -13.24 -2.33 1.94
N PRO A 65 -14.01 -2.77 2.95
CA PRO A 65 -15.36 -2.26 3.14
C PRO A 65 -15.38 -0.73 3.25
N GLY A 66 -16.23 -0.09 2.48
CA GLY A 66 -16.35 1.36 2.43
C GLY A 66 -15.50 2.06 1.38
N MET A 67 -14.60 1.35 0.70
CA MET A 67 -13.78 1.97 -0.33
C MET A 67 -14.61 2.35 -1.56
N THR A 68 -14.16 3.37 -2.29
CA THR A 68 -14.70 3.69 -3.61
C THR A 68 -14.20 2.66 -4.61
N PRO A 69 -15.07 2.01 -5.39
CA PRO A 69 -14.62 1.07 -6.42
C PRO A 69 -13.67 1.73 -7.41
N ASN A 70 -12.56 1.06 -7.69
CA ASN A 70 -11.57 1.56 -8.65
C ASN A 70 -10.79 0.38 -9.23
N PRO A 71 -10.60 0.31 -10.56
CA PRO A 71 -9.87 -0.81 -11.17
C PRO A 71 -8.40 -0.87 -10.73
N ASN A 72 -7.84 0.23 -10.24
CA ASN A 72 -6.48 0.27 -9.72
C ASN A 72 -6.40 0.01 -8.21
N ALA A 73 -7.51 -0.23 -7.53
CA ALA A 73 -7.49 -0.73 -6.17
C ALA A 73 -7.03 -2.19 -6.17
N ALA A 74 -6.00 -2.51 -5.41
CA ALA A 74 -5.39 -3.83 -5.44
C ALA A 74 -4.59 -4.11 -4.19
N ARG A 75 -4.33 -5.38 -3.92
CA ARG A 75 -3.36 -5.84 -2.93
C ARG A 75 -2.22 -6.50 -3.69
N LEU A 76 -0.99 -6.11 -3.39
CA LEU A 76 0.20 -6.69 -4.01
C LEU A 76 1.01 -7.47 -2.98
N ARG A 77 1.58 -8.59 -3.43
CA ARG A 77 2.64 -9.30 -2.72
C ARG A 77 3.95 -9.02 -3.42
N LEU A 78 4.93 -8.58 -2.66
CA LEU A 78 6.23 -8.22 -3.16
C LEU A 78 7.29 -8.99 -2.40
N GLU A 79 8.31 -9.46 -3.11
CA GLU A 79 9.44 -10.13 -2.50
C GLU A 79 10.71 -9.68 -3.19
N ALA A 80 11.74 -9.38 -2.41
CA ALA A 80 13.02 -8.98 -2.93
C ALA A 80 14.15 -9.51 -2.06
N THR A 81 15.30 -9.79 -2.68
CA THR A 81 16.53 -10.14 -1.98
C THR A 81 17.40 -8.89 -1.94
N GLN A 82 17.79 -8.47 -0.74
CA GLN A 82 18.65 -7.32 -0.55
C GLN A 82 20.09 -7.63 -0.95
N ALA A 83 20.92 -6.59 -1.10
CA ALA A 83 22.32 -6.75 -1.48
C ALA A 83 23.11 -7.64 -0.52
N ASN A 84 22.71 -7.69 0.76
CA ASN A 84 23.36 -8.53 1.76
C ASN A 84 22.84 -9.98 1.78
N GLY A 85 21.99 -10.37 0.83
CA GLY A 85 21.40 -11.69 0.75
C GLY A 85 20.14 -11.88 1.58
N THR A 86 19.71 -10.89 2.35
CA THR A 86 18.49 -10.98 3.17
C THR A 86 17.26 -10.82 2.30
N SER A 87 16.28 -11.72 2.46
CA SER A 87 14.99 -11.59 1.78
C SER A 87 14.09 -10.64 2.56
N MET A 88 13.33 -9.83 1.82
CA MET A 88 12.29 -8.97 2.36
C MET A 88 10.97 -9.28 1.68
N GLN A 89 9.90 -9.34 2.46
CA GLN A 89 8.55 -9.57 1.98
C GLN A 89 7.68 -8.38 2.34
N GLU A 90 6.83 -7.98 1.42
CA GLU A 90 5.88 -6.91 1.64
C GLU A 90 4.52 -7.31 1.06
N GLN A 91 3.45 -6.99 1.78
CA GLN A 91 2.11 -6.99 1.23
C GLN A 91 1.53 -5.60 1.41
N ALA A 92 0.97 -5.05 0.35
CA ALA A 92 0.42 -3.69 0.38
C ALA A 92 -0.92 -3.65 -0.33
N ALA A 93 -1.90 -3.02 0.32
CA ALA A 93 -3.20 -2.78 -0.27
C ALA A 93 -3.30 -1.29 -0.64
N PHE A 94 -3.80 -1.03 -1.84
CA PHE A 94 -3.96 0.32 -2.39
C PHE A 94 -5.42 0.53 -2.71
N PHE A 95 -6.02 1.54 -2.10
CA PHE A 95 -7.45 1.80 -2.27
C PHE A 95 -7.74 3.27 -1.99
N ALA A 96 -8.95 3.70 -2.31
CA ALA A 96 -9.35 5.08 -2.13
C ALA A 96 -10.79 5.17 -1.63
N LYS A 97 -11.11 6.28 -0.98
CA LYS A 97 -12.48 6.69 -0.72
C LYS A 97 -12.61 8.16 -1.05
N GLY A 98 -13.44 8.47 -2.05
CA GLY A 98 -13.53 9.85 -2.57
C GLY A 98 -12.18 10.33 -3.06
N LEU A 99 -11.70 11.44 -2.51
CA LEU A 99 -10.42 12.05 -2.88
C LEU A 99 -9.25 11.57 -2.02
N ARG A 100 -9.48 10.72 -1.03
CA ARG A 100 -8.41 10.22 -0.17
C ARG A 100 -7.92 8.86 -0.66
N VAL A 101 -6.62 8.77 -0.91
CA VAL A 101 -5.96 7.52 -1.30
C VAL A 101 -5.24 6.92 -0.10
N TYR A 102 -5.20 5.60 -0.03
CA TYR A 102 -4.61 4.85 1.07
C TYR A 102 -3.64 3.81 0.57
N GLN A 103 -2.60 3.58 1.36
CA GLN A 103 -1.70 2.45 1.19
C GLN A 103 -1.50 1.79 2.56
N ALA A 104 -1.96 0.55 2.69
CA ALA A 104 -1.78 -0.24 3.91
C ALA A 104 -0.71 -1.29 3.64
N THR A 105 0.32 -1.35 4.46
CA THR A 105 1.52 -2.14 4.19
C THR A 105 1.88 -3.02 5.37
N VAL A 106 2.30 -4.25 5.07
CA VAL A 106 2.94 -5.16 6.02
C VAL A 106 4.30 -5.53 5.43
N LEU A 107 5.37 -5.29 6.18
CA LEU A 107 6.75 -5.45 5.69
C LEU A 107 7.60 -6.19 6.73
N GLY A 108 8.44 -7.11 6.28
CA GLY A 108 9.39 -7.82 7.13
C GLY A 108 10.23 -8.81 6.36
N LYS A 109 11.19 -9.43 7.04
CA LYS A 109 12.00 -10.50 6.44
C LYS A 109 11.12 -11.68 6.06
N LYS A 110 10.10 -11.94 6.88
CA LYS A 110 9.07 -12.92 6.62
C LYS A 110 7.74 -12.35 7.12
N VAL A 111 6.75 -12.34 6.25
CA VAL A 111 5.41 -11.89 6.58
C VAL A 111 4.51 -13.12 6.71
N PRO A 112 4.10 -13.51 7.94
CA PRO A 112 3.17 -14.62 8.10
C PRO A 112 1.84 -14.31 7.41
N ALA A 113 1.33 -15.25 6.63
CA ALA A 113 0.08 -15.06 5.90
C ALA A 113 -1.07 -14.71 6.83
N GLU A 114 -1.17 -15.36 7.99
CA GLU A 114 -2.21 -15.08 8.96
C GLU A 114 -2.15 -13.65 9.50
N ALA A 115 -0.95 -13.16 9.80
CA ALA A 115 -0.78 -11.80 10.30
C ALA A 115 -1.19 -10.78 9.26
N ALA A 116 -0.78 -10.97 8.01
CA ALA A 116 -1.17 -10.10 6.91
C ALA A 116 -2.67 -10.14 6.68
N ASP A 117 -3.26 -11.32 6.61
CA ASP A 117 -4.69 -11.47 6.37
C ASP A 117 -5.52 -10.83 7.49
N THR A 118 -5.10 -10.99 8.75
CA THR A 118 -5.78 -10.36 9.89
C THR A 118 -5.71 -8.84 9.80
N PHE A 119 -4.54 -8.30 9.46
CA PHE A 119 -4.37 -6.85 9.31
C PHE A 119 -5.28 -6.30 8.21
N PHE A 120 -5.24 -6.90 7.02
CA PHE A 120 -6.04 -6.41 5.90
C PHE A 120 -7.54 -6.62 6.11
N ALA A 121 -7.92 -7.73 6.74
CA ALA A 121 -9.33 -8.00 7.06
C ALA A 121 -9.89 -7.02 8.09
N GLY A 122 -9.03 -6.42 8.91
CA GLY A 122 -9.43 -5.41 9.89
C GLY A 122 -9.62 -4.02 9.32
N LEU A 123 -9.19 -3.77 8.07
CA LEU A 123 -9.33 -2.47 7.44
C LEU A 123 -10.78 -2.17 7.08
N ARG A 124 -11.28 -1.03 7.51
CA ARG A 124 -12.64 -0.59 7.22
C ARG A 124 -12.67 0.92 7.08
N LEU A 125 -13.46 1.40 6.16
CA LEU A 125 -13.68 2.82 5.96
C LEU A 125 -15.10 3.18 6.39
N PRO A 126 -15.30 4.33 7.04
CA PRO A 126 -16.65 4.78 7.40
C PRO A 126 -17.48 4.98 6.14
N SER A 127 -18.71 4.60 6.20
CA SER A 127 -19.65 4.80 5.09
C SER A 127 -20.20 6.22 5.06
#